data_747feb0d6eff471dfdf0a0e5bbce20c9
#
_entry.id   747feb0d6eff471dfdf0a0e5bbce20c9
#
_cell.length_a   1.000
_cell.length_b   1.000
_cell.length_c   1.000
_cell.angle_alpha   90.00
_cell.angle_beta   90.00
_cell.angle_gamma   90.00
#
_symmetry.space_group_name_H-M   'P 1'
#
loop_
_entity.id
_entity.type
_entity.pdbx_description
1 polymer ?
#
loop_
_entity_poly.entity_id
_entity_poly.type
_entity_poly.pdbx_seq_one_letter_code
_entity_poly.pdbx_strand_id
1 'polypeptide(L)'
;MIQWIRSLIFIGQMYVAMLVLAIVFAPFAIVRREAAFKAVHTYCRWVRWTASWMVGLKSEIRGEVPQGEVLIAAKHQSFFDIILIVSVVPRPRFIMKSILKYAPILGWYAKRIGCVAVDRGKRAQAIQQMVEGVKSGAQEPGQLIIYPQGTRVAPGADKPYKIGTAVLYQQTGQTCVPAATNVGVFWPRHGILRKPGLAVVEFLPAIAPGLETGAFMAELEAVVENHSNRLMAEAGFEVSQSDQT
;
A
#
# COMPACT_ATOMS: atom_id res chain seq x y z
N MET A 1 -20.26 -2.54 -21.48
CA MET A 1 -20.49 -3.98 -21.20
C MET A 1 -19.20 -4.81 -21.30
N ILE A 2 -18.45 -4.76 -22.39
CA ILE A 2 -17.20 -5.53 -22.59
C ILE A 2 -16.18 -5.30 -21.47
N GLN A 3 -15.91 -4.05 -21.08
CA GLN A 3 -14.93 -3.73 -20.01
C GLN A 3 -15.35 -4.29 -18.65
N TRP A 4 -16.63 -4.38 -18.37
CA TRP A 4 -17.15 -4.98 -17.14
C TRP A 4 -16.87 -6.50 -17.09
N ILE A 5 -17.12 -7.21 -18.22
CA ILE A 5 -16.83 -8.64 -18.35
C ILE A 5 -15.32 -8.90 -18.19
N ARG A 6 -14.49 -8.12 -18.91
CA ARG A 6 -13.01 -8.20 -18.76
C ARG A 6 -12.56 -8.00 -17.32
N SER A 7 -13.16 -7.03 -16.63
CA SER A 7 -12.86 -6.77 -15.20
C SER A 7 -13.27 -7.92 -14.30
N LEU A 8 -14.40 -8.56 -14.56
CA LEU A 8 -14.88 -9.72 -13.79
C LEU A 8 -13.95 -10.91 -13.97
N ILE A 9 -13.56 -11.22 -15.22
CA ILE A 9 -12.62 -12.31 -15.53
C ILE A 9 -11.27 -12.01 -14.91
N PHE A 10 -10.78 -10.77 -14.97
CA PHE A 10 -9.54 -10.33 -14.34
C PHE A 10 -9.57 -10.54 -12.82
N ILE A 11 -10.67 -10.17 -12.15
CA ILE A 11 -10.82 -10.38 -10.70
C ILE A 11 -10.82 -11.89 -10.38
N GLY A 12 -11.56 -12.70 -11.13
CA GLY A 12 -11.61 -14.14 -10.93
C GLY A 12 -10.22 -14.79 -11.04
N GLN A 13 -9.48 -14.50 -12.13
CA GLN A 13 -8.13 -15.03 -12.31
C GLN A 13 -7.15 -14.54 -11.22
N MET A 14 -7.31 -13.32 -10.72
CA MET A 14 -6.49 -12.77 -9.65
C MET A 14 -6.61 -13.61 -8.35
N TYR A 15 -7.83 -14.01 -7.97
CA TYR A 15 -8.03 -14.90 -6.82
C TYR A 15 -7.55 -16.33 -7.07
N VAL A 16 -7.74 -16.86 -8.27
CA VAL A 16 -7.21 -18.19 -8.66
C VAL A 16 -5.68 -18.17 -8.62
N ALA A 17 -5.04 -17.16 -9.18
CA ALA A 17 -3.59 -17.00 -9.14
C ALA A 17 -3.06 -16.89 -7.70
N MET A 18 -3.77 -16.14 -6.83
CA MET A 18 -3.42 -16.05 -5.41
C MET A 18 -3.45 -17.43 -4.73
N LEU A 19 -4.49 -18.22 -4.97
CA LEU A 19 -4.63 -19.58 -4.42
C LEU A 19 -3.52 -20.49 -4.93
N VAL A 20 -3.32 -20.54 -6.25
CA VAL A 20 -2.30 -21.41 -6.87
C VAL A 20 -0.90 -21.07 -6.38
N LEU A 21 -0.52 -19.78 -6.43
CA LEU A 21 0.80 -19.35 -5.95
C LEU A 21 0.97 -19.59 -4.46
N ALA A 22 -0.08 -19.38 -3.66
CA ALA A 22 -0.02 -19.65 -2.23
C ALA A 22 0.27 -21.14 -1.96
N ILE A 23 -0.38 -22.07 -2.68
CA ILE A 23 -0.16 -23.52 -2.54
C ILE A 23 1.25 -23.91 -3.02
N VAL A 24 1.67 -23.43 -4.18
CA VAL A 24 2.98 -23.73 -4.75
C VAL A 24 4.13 -23.27 -3.85
N PHE A 25 4.02 -22.07 -3.28
CA PHE A 25 5.07 -21.52 -2.43
C PHE A 25 4.98 -21.98 -0.97
N ALA A 26 3.84 -22.51 -0.50
CA ALA A 26 3.63 -22.87 0.90
C ALA A 26 4.73 -23.78 1.48
N PRO A 27 5.12 -24.91 0.87
CA PRO A 27 6.14 -25.78 1.44
C PRO A 27 7.48 -25.06 1.62
N PHE A 28 7.86 -24.21 0.68
CA PHE A 28 9.09 -23.42 0.76
C PHE A 28 8.97 -22.29 1.79
N ALA A 29 7.81 -21.63 1.85
CA ALA A 29 7.56 -20.52 2.76
C ALA A 29 7.43 -20.98 4.22
N ILE A 30 7.04 -22.22 4.48
CA ILE A 30 7.08 -22.82 5.83
C ILE A 30 8.54 -22.91 6.32
N VAL A 31 9.45 -23.35 5.45
CA VAL A 31 10.87 -23.53 5.81
C VAL A 31 11.63 -22.21 5.80
N ARG A 32 11.49 -21.41 4.74
CA ARG A 32 12.27 -20.19 4.52
C ARG A 32 11.36 -18.97 4.36
N ARG A 33 11.60 -17.93 5.16
CA ARG A 33 10.85 -16.67 5.12
C ARG A 33 10.97 -15.95 3.76
N GLU A 34 12.13 -16.02 3.13
CA GLU A 34 12.39 -15.46 1.81
C GLU A 34 11.44 -16.00 0.74
N ALA A 35 11.03 -17.26 0.86
CA ALA A 35 10.05 -17.84 -0.07
C ALA A 35 8.65 -17.20 0.07
N ALA A 36 8.28 -16.73 1.27
CA ALA A 36 7.05 -15.99 1.46
C ALA A 36 7.11 -14.61 0.76
N PHE A 37 8.24 -13.88 0.85
CA PHE A 37 8.44 -12.65 0.07
C PHE A 37 8.40 -12.91 -1.43
N LYS A 38 9.08 -13.97 -1.91
CA LYS A 38 9.03 -14.36 -3.33
C LYS A 38 7.61 -14.66 -3.80
N ALA A 39 6.81 -15.38 -3.01
CA ALA A 39 5.41 -15.66 -3.32
C ALA A 39 4.59 -14.39 -3.51
N VAL A 40 4.69 -13.47 -2.55
CA VAL A 40 3.96 -12.20 -2.55
C VAL A 40 4.40 -11.31 -3.73
N HIS A 41 5.71 -11.21 -4.01
CA HIS A 41 6.22 -10.49 -5.17
C HIS A 41 5.76 -11.10 -6.50
N THR A 42 5.80 -12.43 -6.62
CA THR A 42 5.35 -13.14 -7.83
C THR A 42 3.87 -12.87 -8.07
N TYR A 43 3.05 -12.95 -7.03
CA TYR A 43 1.63 -12.60 -7.12
C TYR A 43 1.41 -11.15 -7.57
N CYS A 44 2.08 -10.19 -6.95
CA CYS A 44 1.92 -8.78 -7.29
C CYS A 44 2.36 -8.47 -8.72
N ARG A 45 3.46 -9.06 -9.18
CA ARG A 45 3.94 -8.93 -10.58
C ARG A 45 2.97 -9.58 -11.57
N TRP A 46 2.42 -10.74 -11.23
CA TRP A 46 1.38 -11.40 -12.01
C TRP A 46 0.13 -10.51 -12.16
N VAL A 47 -0.37 -9.92 -11.07
CA VAL A 47 -1.53 -9.02 -11.10
C VAL A 47 -1.24 -7.78 -11.96
N ARG A 48 -0.07 -7.16 -11.84
CA ARG A 48 0.35 -6.03 -12.68
C ARG A 48 0.37 -6.40 -14.16
N TRP A 49 0.98 -7.52 -14.49
CA TRP A 49 1.09 -8.00 -15.85
C TRP A 49 -0.29 -8.30 -16.45
N THR A 50 -1.13 -9.06 -15.75
CA THR A 50 -2.47 -9.42 -16.24
C THR A 50 -3.42 -8.21 -16.32
N ALA A 51 -3.30 -7.23 -15.40
CA ALA A 51 -4.07 -6.00 -15.46
C ALA A 51 -3.82 -5.24 -16.78
N SER A 52 -2.56 -5.21 -17.26
CA SER A 52 -2.19 -4.43 -18.43
C SER A 52 -2.87 -4.93 -19.71
N TRP A 53 -2.93 -6.25 -19.93
CA TRP A 53 -3.52 -6.78 -21.17
C TRP A 53 -4.99 -7.23 -21.01
N MET A 54 -5.42 -7.67 -19.83
CA MET A 54 -6.81 -8.09 -19.64
C MET A 54 -7.77 -6.91 -19.56
N VAL A 55 -7.41 -5.87 -18.82
CA VAL A 55 -8.30 -4.72 -18.58
C VAL A 55 -7.73 -3.38 -19.09
N GLY A 56 -6.54 -3.40 -19.70
CA GLY A 56 -5.88 -2.20 -20.23
C GLY A 56 -5.31 -1.29 -19.15
N LEU A 57 -5.20 -1.76 -17.91
CA LEU A 57 -4.66 -0.99 -16.80
C LEU A 57 -3.16 -1.21 -16.68
N LYS A 58 -2.39 -0.33 -17.33
CA LYS A 58 -0.93 -0.28 -17.23
C LYS A 58 -0.50 0.29 -15.88
N SER A 59 0.73 0.02 -15.47
CA SER A 59 1.25 0.53 -14.20
C SER A 59 2.71 0.94 -14.29
N GLU A 60 3.04 2.03 -13.62
CA GLU A 60 4.38 2.62 -13.55
C GLU A 60 4.78 2.88 -12.09
N ILE A 61 6.06 2.72 -11.82
CA ILE A 61 6.68 3.14 -10.56
C ILE A 61 7.64 4.27 -10.90
N ARG A 62 7.47 5.40 -10.22
CA ARG A 62 8.33 6.58 -10.36
C ARG A 62 9.12 6.81 -9.07
N GLY A 63 10.22 7.53 -9.18
CA GLY A 63 11.14 7.79 -8.07
C GLY A 63 11.98 6.59 -7.70
N GLU A 64 12.83 6.77 -6.69
CA GLU A 64 13.74 5.74 -6.21
C GLU A 64 13.01 4.76 -5.29
N VAL A 65 13.09 3.46 -5.59
CA VAL A 65 12.48 2.43 -4.75
C VAL A 65 13.24 2.33 -3.44
N PRO A 66 12.56 2.53 -2.27
CA PRO A 66 13.22 2.54 -0.98
C PRO A 66 13.90 1.22 -0.66
N GLN A 67 15.14 1.32 -0.18
CA GLN A 67 15.95 0.18 0.26
C GLN A 67 16.19 0.25 1.77
N GLY A 68 16.65 -0.86 2.36
CA GLY A 68 17.00 -0.91 3.76
C GLY A 68 15.79 -0.80 4.70
N GLU A 69 16.02 -0.16 5.83
CA GLU A 69 15.01 -0.02 6.89
C GLU A 69 14.41 1.38 6.88
N VAL A 70 13.20 1.52 6.34
CA VAL A 70 12.50 2.79 6.19
C VAL A 70 11.01 2.66 6.46
N LEU A 71 10.38 3.78 6.82
CA LEU A 71 8.94 3.94 6.89
C LEU A 71 8.43 4.47 5.54
N ILE A 72 7.55 3.75 4.85
CA ILE A 72 6.88 4.22 3.64
C ILE A 72 5.49 4.70 4.03
N ALA A 73 5.24 6.01 3.91
CA ALA A 73 3.94 6.61 4.19
C ALA A 73 3.21 6.91 2.87
N ALA A 74 2.27 6.04 2.49
CA ALA A 74 1.66 6.06 1.16
C ALA A 74 0.22 6.55 1.16
N LYS A 75 -0.17 7.30 0.12
CA LYS A 75 -1.58 7.56 -0.21
C LYS A 75 -2.27 6.22 -0.49
N HIS A 76 -3.49 6.06 0.02
CA HIS A 76 -4.26 4.83 -0.16
C HIS A 76 -5.58 5.10 -0.86
N GLN A 77 -5.68 4.76 -2.14
CA GLN A 77 -6.89 4.95 -2.93
C GLN A 77 -7.56 3.63 -3.31
N SER A 78 -6.75 2.56 -3.45
CA SER A 78 -7.20 1.30 -4.03
C SER A 78 -6.52 0.09 -3.37
N PHE A 79 -6.90 -1.10 -3.78
CA PHE A 79 -6.12 -2.31 -3.52
C PHE A 79 -4.87 -2.38 -4.42
N PHE A 80 -4.93 -1.76 -5.58
CA PHE A 80 -3.85 -1.84 -6.56
C PHE A 80 -2.61 -1.04 -6.18
N ASP A 81 -2.74 0.01 -5.34
CA ASP A 81 -1.57 0.71 -4.78
C ASP A 81 -0.73 -0.21 -3.90
N ILE A 82 -1.37 -1.10 -3.12
CA ILE A 82 -0.67 -2.15 -2.36
C ILE A 82 0.10 -3.07 -3.31
N ILE A 83 -0.55 -3.54 -4.37
CA ILE A 83 0.05 -4.42 -5.38
C ILE A 83 1.28 -3.77 -6.03
N LEU A 84 1.18 -2.49 -6.40
CA LEU A 84 2.27 -1.75 -7.02
C LEU A 84 3.48 -1.62 -6.08
N ILE A 85 3.25 -1.14 -4.86
CA ILE A 85 4.32 -0.97 -3.86
C ILE A 85 5.00 -2.30 -3.56
N VAL A 86 4.22 -3.34 -3.24
CA VAL A 86 4.75 -4.67 -2.90
C VAL A 86 5.52 -5.30 -4.07
N SER A 87 5.12 -5.04 -5.30
CA SER A 87 5.79 -5.65 -6.47
C SER A 87 7.26 -5.24 -6.64
N VAL A 88 7.68 -4.12 -6.01
CA VAL A 88 9.02 -3.53 -6.18
C VAL A 88 9.80 -3.37 -4.88
N VAL A 89 9.13 -3.16 -3.75
CA VAL A 89 9.78 -2.98 -2.44
C VAL A 89 10.35 -4.33 -1.97
N PRO A 90 11.64 -4.42 -1.60
CA PRO A 90 12.31 -5.72 -1.37
C PRO A 90 11.72 -6.55 -0.22
N ARG A 91 11.46 -5.92 0.93
CA ARG A 91 10.93 -6.60 2.13
C ARG A 91 9.72 -5.85 2.72
N PRO A 92 8.57 -5.83 1.98
CA PRO A 92 7.39 -5.07 2.37
C PRO A 92 6.73 -5.67 3.61
N ARG A 93 6.49 -4.83 4.60
CA ARG A 93 5.70 -5.15 5.80
C ARG A 93 4.61 -4.10 5.97
N PHE A 94 3.42 -4.51 6.31
CA PHE A 94 2.27 -3.61 6.42
C PHE A 94 1.76 -3.49 7.83
N ILE A 95 1.26 -2.30 8.15
CA ILE A 95 0.33 -2.12 9.26
C ILE A 95 -1.07 -2.35 8.72
N MET A 96 -1.67 -3.48 9.07
CA MET A 96 -2.94 -3.94 8.54
C MET A 96 -4.04 -4.01 9.60
N LYS A 97 -5.30 -4.03 9.15
CA LYS A 97 -6.45 -4.23 10.06
C LYS A 97 -6.40 -5.64 10.67
N SER A 98 -6.64 -5.74 11.99
CA SER A 98 -6.55 -7.00 12.76
C SER A 98 -7.37 -8.15 12.17
N ILE A 99 -8.54 -7.87 11.59
CA ILE A 99 -9.38 -8.91 10.97
C ILE A 99 -8.67 -9.64 9.82
N LEU A 100 -7.72 -9.00 9.14
CA LEU A 100 -7.01 -9.61 8.01
C LEU A 100 -6.08 -10.76 8.44
N LYS A 101 -5.70 -10.85 9.71
CA LYS A 101 -4.92 -11.99 10.23
C LYS A 101 -5.67 -13.32 10.14
N TYR A 102 -7.00 -13.26 10.08
CA TYR A 102 -7.87 -14.45 9.97
C TYR A 102 -8.19 -14.83 8.53
N ALA A 103 -7.81 -14.03 7.55
CA ALA A 103 -7.95 -14.39 6.14
C ALA A 103 -7.00 -15.55 5.81
N PRO A 104 -7.50 -16.71 5.33
CA PRO A 104 -6.73 -17.98 5.31
C PRO A 104 -5.37 -17.88 4.62
N ILE A 105 -5.31 -17.34 3.41
CA ILE A 105 -4.07 -17.20 2.65
C ILE A 105 -3.35 -15.90 3.04
N LEU A 106 -4.06 -14.78 2.92
CA LEU A 106 -3.50 -13.45 3.14
C LEU A 106 -2.94 -13.29 4.55
N GLY A 107 -3.67 -13.73 5.57
CA GLY A 107 -3.27 -13.62 6.97
C GLY A 107 -2.03 -14.44 7.28
N TRP A 108 -1.93 -15.65 6.75
CA TRP A 108 -0.77 -16.50 6.97
C TRP A 108 0.50 -15.91 6.33
N TYR A 109 0.42 -15.51 5.04
CA TYR A 109 1.55 -14.88 4.36
C TYR A 109 1.93 -13.53 4.99
N ALA A 110 0.93 -12.70 5.36
CA ALA A 110 1.17 -11.44 6.04
C ALA A 110 1.90 -11.63 7.39
N LYS A 111 1.50 -12.61 8.18
CA LYS A 111 2.23 -13.00 9.41
C LYS A 111 3.65 -13.45 9.07
N ARG A 112 3.82 -14.27 8.03
CA ARG A 112 5.12 -14.83 7.65
C ARG A 112 6.12 -13.76 7.19
N ILE A 113 5.66 -12.71 6.49
CA ILE A 113 6.50 -11.57 6.09
C ILE A 113 6.64 -10.49 7.17
N GLY A 114 5.97 -10.63 8.33
CA GLY A 114 6.11 -9.71 9.47
C GLY A 114 5.20 -8.49 9.42
N CYS A 115 4.01 -8.61 8.82
CA CYS A 115 3.00 -7.56 8.90
C CYS A 115 2.45 -7.40 10.32
N VAL A 116 2.18 -6.16 10.71
CA VAL A 116 1.64 -5.80 12.04
C VAL A 116 0.13 -5.63 11.95
N ALA A 117 -0.60 -6.47 12.69
CA ALA A 117 -2.06 -6.39 12.76
C ALA A 117 -2.50 -5.48 13.91
N VAL A 118 -3.29 -4.44 13.60
CA VAL A 118 -3.77 -3.47 14.60
C VAL A 118 -5.29 -3.39 14.64
N ASP A 119 -5.83 -3.19 15.85
CA ASP A 119 -7.23 -2.89 16.06
C ASP A 119 -7.45 -1.37 16.00
N ARG A 120 -8.06 -0.90 14.92
CA ARG A 120 -8.26 0.53 14.66
C ARG A 120 -9.41 1.14 15.48
N GLY A 121 -10.20 0.33 16.19
CA GLY A 121 -11.33 0.78 17.02
C GLY A 121 -10.88 1.47 18.31
N LYS A 122 -9.69 1.14 18.83
CA LYS A 122 -9.14 1.62 20.08
C LYS A 122 -7.87 2.43 19.83
N ARG A 123 -7.99 3.76 19.64
CA ARG A 123 -6.90 4.64 19.16
C ARG A 123 -5.57 4.47 19.90
N ALA A 124 -5.56 4.61 21.23
CA ALA A 124 -4.33 4.53 22.03
C ALA A 124 -3.72 3.11 21.98
N GLN A 125 -4.53 2.08 22.12
CA GLN A 125 -4.09 0.69 22.03
C GLN A 125 -3.59 0.35 20.62
N ALA A 126 -4.22 0.88 19.56
CA ALA A 126 -3.76 0.68 18.19
C ALA A 126 -2.36 1.26 17.96
N ILE A 127 -2.09 2.45 18.48
CA ILE A 127 -0.76 3.08 18.41
C ILE A 127 0.28 2.23 19.16
N GLN A 128 -0.04 1.82 20.38
CA GLN A 128 0.85 0.98 21.18
C GLN A 128 1.13 -0.36 20.49
N GLN A 129 0.10 -1.04 19.98
CA GLN A 129 0.24 -2.28 19.20
C GLN A 129 1.09 -2.10 17.94
N MET A 130 0.98 -0.94 17.27
CA MET A 130 1.83 -0.62 16.13
C MET A 130 3.30 -0.53 16.53
N VAL A 131 3.61 0.23 17.57
CA VAL A 131 4.98 0.44 18.06
C VAL A 131 5.58 -0.86 18.56
N GLU A 132 4.86 -1.61 19.38
CA GLU A 132 5.32 -2.90 19.89
C GLU A 132 5.51 -3.94 18.78
N GLY A 133 4.56 -4.00 17.84
CA GLY A 133 4.62 -4.89 16.69
C GLY A 133 5.79 -4.58 15.75
N VAL A 134 6.14 -3.30 15.59
CA VAL A 134 7.31 -2.88 14.82
C VAL A 134 8.58 -3.23 15.58
N LYS A 135 8.67 -2.90 16.88
CA LYS A 135 9.84 -3.22 17.70
C LYS A 135 10.11 -4.71 17.81
N SER A 136 9.07 -5.54 17.97
CA SER A 136 9.21 -7.01 17.97
C SER A 136 9.57 -7.60 16.61
N GLY A 137 9.20 -6.95 15.51
CA GLY A 137 9.58 -7.30 14.13
C GLY A 137 10.91 -6.71 13.68
N ALA A 138 11.54 -5.86 14.49
CA ALA A 138 12.78 -5.13 14.16
C ALA A 138 14.04 -6.02 14.08
N GLN A 139 13.91 -7.33 14.31
CA GLN A 139 15.05 -8.25 14.18
C GLN A 139 15.52 -8.46 12.73
N GLU A 140 14.72 -8.03 11.73
CA GLU A 140 15.11 -8.08 10.33
C GLU A 140 14.76 -6.77 9.62
N PRO A 141 15.74 -6.12 8.95
CA PRO A 141 15.50 -4.87 8.23
C PRO A 141 14.48 -5.06 7.12
N GLY A 142 13.68 -4.02 6.86
CA GLY A 142 12.67 -4.05 5.80
C GLY A 142 11.84 -2.76 5.77
N GLN A 143 11.04 -2.61 4.74
CA GLN A 143 10.25 -1.42 4.49
C GLN A 143 8.89 -1.56 5.17
N LEU A 144 8.64 -0.73 6.18
CA LEU A 144 7.37 -0.68 6.88
C LEU A 144 6.40 0.26 6.15
N ILE A 145 5.31 -0.28 5.63
CA ILE A 145 4.33 0.49 4.85
C ILE A 145 3.14 0.84 5.73
N ILE A 146 2.85 2.13 5.84
CA ILE A 146 1.68 2.67 6.51
C ILE A 146 0.87 3.54 5.55
N TYR A 147 -0.44 3.53 5.74
CA TYR A 147 -1.37 4.43 5.06
C TYR A 147 -1.88 5.46 6.08
N PRO A 148 -1.41 6.73 6.04
CA PRO A 148 -1.66 7.71 7.08
C PRO A 148 -3.15 8.00 7.33
N GLN A 149 -3.97 7.99 6.28
CA GLN A 149 -5.43 8.18 6.38
C GLN A 149 -6.15 6.97 7.01
N GLY A 150 -5.47 5.83 7.12
CA GLY A 150 -5.96 4.59 7.77
C GLY A 150 -7.08 3.88 7.01
N THR A 151 -7.43 4.32 5.81
CA THR A 151 -8.42 3.70 4.93
C THR A 151 -8.17 4.14 3.49
N ARG A 152 -8.80 3.45 2.53
CA ARG A 152 -8.83 3.90 1.13
C ARG A 152 -9.68 5.15 0.99
N VAL A 153 -9.13 6.19 0.38
CA VAL A 153 -9.77 7.49 0.12
C VAL A 153 -9.93 7.64 -1.39
N ALA A 154 -11.13 8.00 -1.82
CA ALA A 154 -11.41 8.16 -3.25
C ALA A 154 -10.60 9.32 -3.84
N PRO A 155 -10.29 9.30 -5.14
CA PRO A 155 -9.73 10.45 -5.84
C PRO A 155 -10.54 11.72 -5.58
N GLY A 156 -9.86 12.83 -5.27
CA GLY A 156 -10.47 14.12 -4.98
C GLY A 156 -11.11 14.27 -3.60
N ALA A 157 -11.29 13.18 -2.84
CA ALA A 157 -11.84 13.27 -1.49
C ALA A 157 -10.76 13.62 -0.47
N ASP A 158 -11.08 14.52 0.46
CA ASP A 158 -10.22 14.87 1.57
C ASP A 158 -10.46 13.96 2.77
N LYS A 159 -9.36 13.64 3.48
CA LYS A 159 -9.41 12.89 4.73
C LYS A 159 -8.15 13.16 5.56
N PRO A 160 -8.27 13.61 6.80
CA PRO A 160 -7.13 13.96 7.62
C PRO A 160 -6.22 12.76 7.92
N TYR A 161 -4.92 13.03 7.97
CA TYR A 161 -3.89 12.07 8.33
C TYR A 161 -3.93 11.79 9.84
N LYS A 162 -3.71 10.53 10.21
CA LYS A 162 -3.76 10.09 11.61
C LYS A 162 -2.40 10.21 12.27
N ILE A 163 -2.39 10.71 13.49
CA ILE A 163 -1.20 10.92 14.33
C ILE A 163 -0.32 9.64 14.48
N GLY A 164 -0.91 8.45 14.32
CA GLY A 164 -0.17 7.19 14.46
C GLY A 164 1.02 7.05 13.51
N THR A 165 1.02 7.75 12.37
CA THR A 165 2.16 7.77 11.45
C THR A 165 3.33 8.55 12.05
N ALA A 166 3.07 9.71 12.66
CA ALA A 166 4.09 10.50 13.34
C ALA A 166 4.64 9.79 14.58
N VAL A 167 3.79 9.08 15.32
CA VAL A 167 4.25 8.29 16.48
C VAL A 167 5.21 7.19 16.03
N LEU A 168 4.90 6.48 14.94
CA LEU A 168 5.84 5.50 14.38
C LEU A 168 7.15 6.14 13.93
N TYR A 169 7.08 7.21 13.15
CA TYR A 169 8.25 7.94 12.68
C TYR A 169 9.18 8.33 13.85
N GLN A 170 8.63 8.92 14.92
CA GLN A 170 9.40 9.30 16.11
C GLN A 170 9.94 8.10 16.90
N GLN A 171 9.10 7.09 17.13
CA GLN A 171 9.44 5.93 17.96
C GLN A 171 10.43 4.98 17.29
N THR A 172 10.45 4.94 15.95
CA THR A 172 11.39 4.10 15.20
C THR A 172 12.67 4.84 14.83
N GLY A 173 12.63 6.18 14.77
CA GLY A 173 13.76 7.00 14.28
C GLY A 173 14.12 6.73 12.83
N GLN A 174 13.21 6.12 12.07
CA GLN A 174 13.44 5.76 10.66
C GLN A 174 13.19 6.95 9.73
N THR A 175 13.94 7.00 8.66
CA THR A 175 13.63 7.85 7.52
C THR A 175 12.25 7.50 6.96
N CYS A 176 11.45 8.52 6.65
CA CYS A 176 10.14 8.33 6.05
C CYS A 176 10.18 8.64 4.55
N VAL A 177 9.78 7.70 3.71
CA VAL A 177 9.62 7.89 2.27
C VAL A 177 8.13 8.07 1.96
N PRO A 178 7.69 9.29 1.61
CA PRO A 178 6.31 9.51 1.17
C PRO A 178 6.06 8.84 -0.17
N ALA A 179 4.82 8.37 -0.41
CA ALA A 179 4.45 7.79 -1.70
C ALA A 179 3.08 8.29 -2.16
N ALA A 180 3.05 8.86 -3.34
CA ALA A 180 1.86 9.40 -4.00
C ALA A 180 1.28 8.40 -5.01
N THR A 181 -0.01 8.53 -5.36
CA THR A 181 -0.64 7.67 -6.35
C THR A 181 -1.88 8.28 -6.99
N ASN A 182 -2.21 7.82 -8.21
CA ASN A 182 -3.47 8.08 -8.92
C ASN A 182 -4.31 6.80 -9.12
N VAL A 183 -3.95 5.71 -8.50
CA VAL A 183 -4.51 4.37 -8.77
C VAL A 183 -6.04 4.32 -8.63
N GLY A 184 -6.61 5.11 -7.72
CA GLY A 184 -8.05 5.15 -7.47
C GLY A 184 -8.89 5.62 -8.65
N VAL A 185 -8.29 6.39 -9.59
CA VAL A 185 -8.95 6.84 -10.83
C VAL A 185 -9.35 5.67 -11.71
N PHE A 186 -8.52 4.62 -11.74
CA PHE A 186 -8.68 3.45 -12.60
C PHE A 186 -9.26 2.24 -11.89
N TRP A 187 -8.88 2.07 -10.61
CA TRP A 187 -9.33 0.96 -9.77
C TRP A 187 -9.96 1.50 -8.48
N PRO A 188 -11.25 1.81 -8.50
CA PRO A 188 -11.93 2.40 -7.35
C PRO A 188 -11.98 1.45 -6.15
N ARG A 189 -12.18 2.02 -4.98
CA ARG A 189 -12.29 1.29 -3.70
C ARG A 189 -13.34 0.18 -3.72
N HIS A 190 -14.45 0.43 -4.40
CA HIS A 190 -15.61 -0.46 -4.52
C HIS A 190 -15.96 -0.71 -5.99
N GLY A 191 -16.69 -1.78 -6.25
CA GLY A 191 -17.14 -2.13 -7.59
C GLY A 191 -16.20 -3.07 -8.35
N ILE A 192 -16.69 -3.56 -9.47
CA ILE A 192 -16.04 -4.57 -10.33
C ILE A 192 -15.19 -3.90 -11.41
N LEU A 193 -15.65 -2.75 -11.91
CA LEU A 193 -15.05 -2.12 -13.09
C LEU A 193 -13.59 -1.69 -12.83
N ARG A 194 -12.70 -2.13 -13.70
CA ARG A 194 -11.31 -1.64 -13.81
C ARG A 194 -11.21 -0.85 -15.11
N LYS A 195 -10.83 0.43 -14.99
CA LYS A 195 -10.73 1.32 -16.14
C LYS A 195 -9.35 1.17 -16.79
N PRO A 196 -9.25 1.22 -18.14
CA PRO A 196 -7.95 1.29 -18.79
C PRO A 196 -7.25 2.62 -18.48
N GLY A 197 -5.92 2.61 -18.51
CA GLY A 197 -5.10 3.79 -18.28
C GLY A 197 -3.76 3.47 -17.63
N LEU A 198 -3.09 4.50 -17.11
CA LEU A 198 -1.77 4.37 -16.47
C LEU A 198 -1.87 4.68 -14.97
N ALA A 199 -1.86 3.63 -14.17
CA ALA A 199 -1.77 3.73 -12.71
C ALA A 199 -0.31 3.96 -12.29
N VAL A 200 -0.07 4.99 -11.48
CA VAL A 200 1.27 5.38 -11.02
C VAL A 200 1.33 5.31 -9.51
N VAL A 201 2.43 4.77 -8.99
CA VAL A 201 2.92 5.02 -7.64
C VAL A 201 4.27 5.74 -7.77
N GLU A 202 4.41 6.85 -7.08
CA GLU A 202 5.62 7.65 -7.07
C GLU A 202 6.20 7.72 -5.66
N PHE A 203 7.43 7.20 -5.49
CA PHE A 203 8.20 7.40 -4.27
C PHE A 203 8.85 8.78 -4.31
N LEU A 204 8.65 9.56 -3.25
CA LEU A 204 9.07 10.96 -3.17
C LEU A 204 10.35 11.09 -2.34
N PRO A 205 11.02 12.25 -2.38
CA PRO A 205 12.18 12.50 -1.54
C PRO A 205 11.92 12.16 -0.08
N ALA A 206 12.90 11.54 0.55
CA ALA A 206 12.78 11.04 1.91
C ALA A 206 12.79 12.20 2.93
N ILE A 207 11.91 12.12 3.93
CA ILE A 207 11.89 12.99 5.11
C ILE A 207 12.85 12.36 6.13
N ALA A 208 13.91 13.09 6.48
CA ALA A 208 14.90 12.66 7.47
C ALA A 208 14.28 12.53 8.88
N PRO A 209 14.78 11.65 9.77
CA PRO A 209 14.29 11.55 11.14
C PRO A 209 14.60 12.83 11.94
N GLY A 210 13.79 13.10 12.97
CA GLY A 210 14.02 14.19 13.92
C GLY A 210 13.07 15.38 13.85
N LEU A 211 12.14 15.42 12.89
CA LEU A 211 11.11 16.46 12.86
C LEU A 211 10.13 16.29 14.01
N GLU A 212 9.67 17.42 14.56
CA GLU A 212 8.55 17.46 15.48
C GLU A 212 7.25 16.95 14.85
N THR A 213 6.36 16.37 15.65
CA THR A 213 5.11 15.74 15.19
C THR A 213 4.32 16.61 14.23
N GLY A 214 4.11 17.89 14.57
CA GLY A 214 3.31 18.82 13.76
C GLY A 214 3.98 19.11 12.42
N ALA A 215 5.28 19.42 12.42
CA ALA A 215 6.06 19.69 11.23
C ALA A 215 6.10 18.45 10.28
N PHE A 216 6.39 17.27 10.84
CA PHE A 216 6.38 16.02 10.07
C PHE A 216 5.04 15.75 9.40
N MET A 217 3.93 15.88 10.15
CA MET A 217 2.59 15.61 9.61
C MET A 217 2.21 16.60 8.51
N ALA A 218 2.50 17.90 8.70
CA ALA A 218 2.23 18.93 7.70
C ALA A 218 3.04 18.71 6.42
N GLU A 219 4.33 18.42 6.54
CA GLU A 219 5.20 18.14 5.40
C GLU A 219 4.76 16.88 4.65
N LEU A 220 4.52 15.78 5.38
CA LEU A 220 4.08 14.51 4.79
C LEU A 220 2.77 14.68 4.02
N GLU A 221 1.77 15.32 4.63
CA GLU A 221 0.46 15.53 4.02
C GLU A 221 0.57 16.41 2.77
N ALA A 222 1.25 17.55 2.87
CA ALA A 222 1.43 18.47 1.76
C ALA A 222 2.12 17.80 0.57
N VAL A 223 3.21 17.07 0.80
CA VAL A 223 3.99 16.41 -0.27
C VAL A 223 3.17 15.30 -0.92
N VAL A 224 2.54 14.42 -0.14
CA VAL A 224 1.76 13.29 -0.68
C VAL A 224 0.52 13.77 -1.43
N GLU A 225 -0.24 14.74 -0.88
CA GLU A 225 -1.46 15.22 -1.52
C GLU A 225 -1.15 16.01 -2.81
N ASN A 226 -0.16 16.91 -2.79
CA ASN A 226 0.23 17.69 -3.97
C ASN A 226 0.66 16.77 -5.12
N HIS A 227 1.51 15.78 -4.85
CA HIS A 227 1.95 14.84 -5.87
C HIS A 227 0.83 13.89 -6.33
N SER A 228 -0.04 13.44 -5.42
CA SER A 228 -1.19 12.61 -5.82
C SER A 228 -2.17 13.39 -6.69
N ASN A 229 -2.42 14.66 -6.38
CA ASN A 229 -3.28 15.53 -7.18
C ASN A 229 -2.67 15.76 -8.59
N ARG A 230 -1.36 16.01 -8.68
CA ARG A 230 -0.67 16.09 -9.96
C ARG A 230 -0.81 14.81 -10.77
N LEU A 231 -0.56 13.64 -10.18
CA LEU A 231 -0.70 12.36 -10.86
C LEU A 231 -2.14 12.06 -11.29
N MET A 232 -3.14 12.50 -10.53
CA MET A 232 -4.54 12.39 -10.90
C MET A 232 -4.87 13.31 -12.07
N ALA A 233 -4.36 14.54 -12.10
CA ALA A 233 -4.50 15.47 -13.21
C ALA A 233 -3.85 14.92 -14.50
N GLU A 234 -2.65 14.34 -14.42
CA GLU A 234 -1.98 13.63 -15.52
C GLU A 234 -2.87 12.49 -16.09
N ALA A 235 -3.69 11.89 -15.24
CA ALA A 235 -4.64 10.84 -15.61
C ALA A 235 -5.99 11.38 -16.16
N GLY A 236 -6.11 12.69 -16.34
CA GLY A 236 -7.35 13.36 -16.80
C GLY A 236 -8.45 13.42 -15.72
N PHE A 237 -8.09 13.27 -14.43
CA PHE A 237 -9.03 13.44 -13.34
C PHE A 237 -8.98 14.89 -12.83
N GLU A 238 -10.05 15.66 -13.10
CA GLU A 238 -10.21 17.00 -12.56
C GLU A 238 -10.68 16.92 -11.10
N VAL A 239 -9.88 17.44 -10.18
CA VAL A 239 -10.29 17.65 -8.80
C VAL A 239 -11.25 18.86 -8.82
N SER A 240 -12.55 18.65 -8.65
CA SER A 240 -13.49 19.77 -8.53
C SER A 240 -13.14 20.59 -7.29
N GLN A 241 -12.97 21.88 -7.47
CA GLN A 241 -12.67 22.83 -6.36
C GLN A 241 -13.86 23.06 -5.42
N SER A 242 -14.98 22.33 -5.59
CA SER A 242 -16.22 22.56 -4.88
C SER A 242 -16.25 22.13 -3.40
N ASP A 243 -15.23 21.47 -2.88
CA ASP A 243 -15.20 20.97 -1.49
C ASP A 243 -14.16 21.66 -0.58
N GLN A 244 -13.71 22.87 -0.95
CA GLN A 244 -12.76 23.68 -0.13
C GLN A 244 -13.43 24.88 0.56
N THR A 245 -14.76 24.84 0.76
CA THR A 245 -15.44 25.87 1.57
C THR A 245 -16.01 25.31 2.86
#